data_a95400e9f5b6995eb494f62fea607874
#
_entry.id   a95400e9f5b6995eb494f62fea607874
#
_cell.length_a   1.000
_cell.length_b   1.000
_cell.length_c   1.000
_cell.angle_alpha   90.00
_cell.angle_beta   90.00
_cell.angle_gamma   90.00
#
_symmetry.space_group_name_H-M   'P 1'
#
loop_
_entity.id
_entity.type
_entity.pdbx_description
1 polymer ?
#
loop_
_entity_poly.entity_id
_entity_poly.type
_entity_poly.pdbx_seq_one_letter_code
_entity_poly.pdbx_strand_id
1 'polypeptide(L)' 'MERKRLGELLVEGGIITEAQLHEALELQKMDGTMIGVILTKQGYLDDETLLEYLKMQGTRVHM' A
#
# COMPACT_ATOMS: atom_id res chain seq x y z
N MET A 1 -13.14 15.88 -1.24
CA MET A 1 -11.92 15.47 -1.43
C MET A 1 -11.70 14.09 -1.18
N GLU A 2 -11.11 13.38 -2.07
CA GLU A 2 -10.87 12.03 -1.91
C GLU A 2 -9.57 11.72 -1.38
N ARG A 3 -9.45 10.68 -0.56
CA ARG A 3 -8.21 10.22 -0.09
C ARG A 3 -7.78 9.09 -0.90
N LYS A 4 -6.53 9.04 -1.29
CA LYS A 4 -6.00 7.92 -2.03
C LYS A 4 -5.69 6.79 -1.10
N ARG A 5 -5.91 5.59 -1.57
CA ARG A 5 -5.58 4.42 -0.78
C ARG A 5 -4.09 4.17 -0.84
N LEU A 6 -3.61 3.42 0.12
CA LEU A 6 -2.18 3.14 0.22
C LEU A 6 -1.62 2.58 -1.08
N GLY A 7 -2.31 1.62 -1.69
CA GLY A 7 -1.82 1.04 -2.93
C GLY A 7 -1.67 2.07 -4.04
N GLU A 8 -2.62 2.99 -4.12
CA GLU A 8 -2.55 4.03 -5.14
C GLU A 8 -1.38 4.96 -4.92
N LEU A 9 -1.13 5.29 -3.66
CA LEU A 9 0.00 6.14 -3.33
C LEU A 9 1.32 5.47 -3.69
N LEU A 10 1.41 4.17 -3.48
CA LEU A 10 2.62 3.44 -3.78
C LEU A 10 2.87 3.38 -5.28
N VAL A 11 1.82 3.24 -6.06
CA VAL A 11 1.96 3.25 -7.52
C VAL A 11 2.39 4.64 -7.99
N GLU A 12 1.79 5.67 -7.46
CA GLU A 12 2.14 7.02 -7.85
C GLU A 12 3.57 7.37 -7.50
N GLY A 13 4.05 6.85 -6.39
CA GLY A 13 5.41 7.09 -5.96
C GLY A 13 6.44 6.23 -6.68
N GLY A 14 5.99 5.35 -7.56
CA GLY A 14 6.92 4.49 -8.27
C GLY A 14 7.47 3.34 -7.46
N ILE A 15 6.88 3.07 -6.31
CA ILE A 15 7.35 1.99 -5.44
C ILE A 15 6.91 0.63 -6.00
N ILE A 16 5.69 0.57 -6.51
CA ILE A 16 5.16 -0.65 -7.12
C ILE A 16 4.50 -0.29 -8.43
N THR A 17 4.25 -1.29 -9.26
CA THR A 17 3.53 -1.07 -10.51
C THR A 17 2.06 -1.37 -10.30
N GLU A 18 1.25 -0.96 -11.26
CA GLU A 18 -0.17 -1.27 -11.19
C GLU A 18 -0.42 -2.77 -11.24
N ALA A 19 0.40 -3.49 -12.01
CA ALA A 19 0.26 -4.94 -12.08
C ALA A 19 0.54 -5.58 -10.72
N GLN A 20 1.55 -5.08 -10.02
CA GLN A 20 1.87 -5.59 -8.70
C GLN A 20 0.76 -5.28 -7.71
N LEU A 21 0.20 -4.09 -7.81
CA LEU A 21 -0.91 -3.74 -6.94
C LEU A 21 -2.12 -4.64 -7.21
N HIS A 22 -2.39 -4.88 -8.49
CA HIS A 22 -3.53 -5.71 -8.84
C HIS A 22 -3.36 -7.13 -8.28
N GLU A 23 -2.16 -7.66 -8.39
CA GLU A 23 -1.87 -8.97 -7.85
C GLU A 23 -2.11 -9.02 -6.35
N ALA A 24 -1.65 -8.00 -5.64
CA ALA A 24 -1.84 -7.94 -4.20
C ALA A 24 -3.31 -7.80 -3.82
N LEU A 25 -4.07 -7.05 -4.61
CA LEU A 25 -5.50 -6.91 -4.33
C LEU A 25 -6.24 -8.22 -4.50
N GLU A 26 -5.81 -9.03 -5.47
CA GLU A 26 -6.42 -10.35 -5.64
C GLU A 26 -6.13 -11.23 -4.44
N LEU A 27 -4.92 -11.19 -3.94
CA LEU A 27 -4.58 -11.98 -2.76
C LEU A 27 -5.34 -11.49 -1.55
N GLN A 28 -5.54 -10.18 -1.45
CA GLN A 28 -6.29 -9.63 -0.34
C GLN A 28 -7.72 -10.13 -0.32
N LYS A 29 -8.32 -10.27 -1.48
CA LYS A 29 -9.68 -10.79 -1.53
C LYS A 29 -9.74 -12.20 -0.98
N MET A 30 -8.68 -12.96 -1.18
CA MET A 30 -8.69 -14.34 -0.75
C MET A 30 -8.46 -14.52 0.72
N ASP A 31 -7.58 -13.75 1.32
CA ASP A 31 -7.31 -14.00 2.72
C ASP A 31 -7.51 -12.81 3.64
N GLY A 32 -7.89 -11.67 3.12
CA GLY A 32 -8.22 -10.53 3.97
C GLY A 32 -7.05 -9.82 4.61
N THR A 33 -5.82 -10.18 4.25
CA THR A 33 -4.66 -9.54 4.82
C THR A 33 -4.55 -8.12 4.29
N MET A 34 -4.01 -7.19 5.08
CA MET A 34 -3.84 -5.82 4.65
C MET A 34 -2.90 -5.75 3.47
N ILE A 35 -3.19 -4.84 2.55
CA ILE A 35 -2.45 -4.75 1.30
C ILE A 35 -0.97 -4.49 1.52
N GLY A 36 -0.63 -3.66 2.49
CA GLY A 36 0.77 -3.36 2.77
C GLY A 36 1.53 -4.59 3.21
N VAL A 37 0.89 -5.44 4.00
CA VAL A 37 1.53 -6.67 4.46
C VAL A 37 1.75 -7.62 3.30
N ILE A 38 0.77 -7.72 2.41
CA ILE A 38 0.90 -8.59 1.25
C ILE A 38 2.06 -8.14 0.37
N LEU A 39 2.14 -6.84 0.10
CA LEU A 39 3.20 -6.31 -0.75
C LEU A 39 4.57 -6.53 -0.13
N THR A 40 4.65 -6.40 1.17
CA THR A 40 5.91 -6.62 1.88
C THR A 40 6.33 -8.09 1.79
N LYS A 41 5.39 -8.99 1.97
CA LYS A 41 5.69 -10.40 1.89
C LYS A 41 6.12 -10.82 0.50
N GLN A 42 5.59 -10.15 -0.51
CA GLN A 42 5.95 -10.48 -1.87
C GLN A 42 7.28 -9.85 -2.28
N GLY A 43 7.84 -9.01 -1.44
CA GLY A 43 9.12 -8.39 -1.74
C GLY A 43 9.03 -7.14 -2.59
N TYR A 44 7.82 -6.63 -2.81
CA TYR A 44 7.65 -5.42 -3.61
C TYR A 44 7.78 -4.15 -2.78
N LEU A 45 7.75 -4.28 -1.46
CA LEU A 45 7.72 -3.13 -0.58
C LEU A 45 8.52 -3.49 0.67
N ASP A 46 9.33 -2.58 1.18
CA ASP A 46 10.04 -2.88 2.42
C ASP A 46 9.34 -2.18 3.59
N ASP A 47 9.72 -2.58 4.79
CA ASP A 47 9.05 -2.11 5.99
C ASP A 47 9.18 -0.61 6.18
N GLU A 48 10.33 -0.07 5.88
CA GLU A 48 10.56 1.35 6.06
C GLU A 48 9.67 2.16 5.12
N THR A 49 9.60 1.76 3.87
CA THR A 49 8.79 2.45 2.89
C THR A 49 7.33 2.34 3.26
N LEU A 50 6.91 1.15 3.71
CA LEU A 50 5.53 0.96 4.13
C LEU A 50 5.18 1.91 5.25
N LEU A 51 6.07 2.04 6.22
CA LEU A 51 5.82 2.90 7.35
C LEU A 51 5.69 4.35 6.93
N GLU A 52 6.54 4.78 6.02
CA GLU A 52 6.47 6.14 5.53
C GLU A 52 5.16 6.44 4.83
N TYR A 53 4.69 5.51 4.02
CA TYR A 53 3.44 5.72 3.30
C TYR A 53 2.24 5.63 4.23
N LEU A 54 2.33 4.83 5.27
CA LEU A 54 1.26 4.79 6.26
C LEU A 54 1.17 6.11 7.00
N LYS A 55 2.31 6.73 7.29
CA LYS A 55 2.30 8.02 7.92
C LYS A 55 1.67 9.06 7.03
N MET A 56 1.97 9.03 5.75
CA MET A 56 1.39 9.96 4.81
C MET A 56 -0.13 9.79 4.77
N GLN A 57 -0.58 8.55 4.80
CA GLN A 57 -1.98 8.28 4.70
C GLN A 57 -2.74 8.74 5.94
N GLY A 58 -2.12 8.63 7.09
CA GLY A 58 -2.78 8.96 8.34
C GLY A 58 -2.51 10.32 8.89
N THR A 59 -1.76 11.15 8.19
CA THR A 59 -1.32 12.35 8.81
C THR A 59 -2.37 13.34 9.08
N ARG A 60 -3.47 13.29 8.49
CA ARG A 60 -4.42 14.23 8.75
C ARG A 60 -5.07 14.08 9.96
N VAL A 61 -4.75 13.32 10.59
CA VAL A 61 -5.36 13.19 11.82
C VAL A 61 -5.08 14.26 12.74
N HIS A 62 -4.76 14.64 12.86
CA HIS A 62 -4.63 15.24 13.73
C HIS A 62 -4.77 15.89 14.28
N MET A 63 -4.57 16.05 14.51
CA MET A 63 -4.73 16.61 15.04
C MET A 63 -4.91 17.02 15.28
#